data_c3104705c2b294dc765002b072333c6c
#
_entry.id   c3104705c2b294dc765002b072333c6c
#
_cell.length_a   1.000
_cell.length_b   1.000
_cell.length_c   1.000
_cell.angle_alpha   90.00
_cell.angle_beta   90.00
_cell.angle_gamma   90.00
#
_symmetry.space_group_name_H-M   'P 1'
#
loop_
_entity.id
_entity.type
_entity.pdbx_description
1 polymer ?
#
loop_
_entity_poly.entity_id
_entity_poly.type
_entity_poly.pdbx_seq_one_letter_code
_entity_poly.pdbx_strand_id
1 'polypeptide(L)'
;LLVSSAASDVYKRQDLICDNLCMTFTNPQTGGAVEALKDVSFTLKEGELLSVLGPSGCGKTTLLNMVAGFINPTGGSVALGDKTIEGPGVERGMVFQQGALFEWLPVIKNVDFGLRMKKMDEDEAEALVLKWLDIVGLQGFGDTPTYQLSGGMQQRVALARCLVNDPDVILMDEPLGALDALTREKMQSLILELWKETGKTIMIITHSVEEALLLGERLFVMAPRPGRIHKEYRLPFAELGLSESLREIKKLPDFNSVREE
;
A
#
# COMPACT_ATOMS: atom_id res chain seq x y z
N LEU A 1 -11.96 21.27 -3.05
CA LEU A 1 -11.70 21.93 -4.34
C LEU A 1 -10.27 21.68 -4.76
N LEU A 2 -9.99 20.52 -5.36
CA LEU A 2 -8.61 20.22 -5.75
C LEU A 2 -8.55 19.10 -6.74
N VAL A 3 -8.47 19.42 -7.92
CA VAL A 3 -7.55 19.00 -8.94
C VAL A 3 -8.01 19.75 -10.18
N SER A 4 -7.27 20.81 -10.48
CA SER A 4 -7.43 21.53 -11.72
C SER A 4 -7.12 20.57 -12.86
N SER A 5 -8.15 20.31 -13.65
CA SER A 5 -8.05 19.66 -14.94
C SER A 5 -7.07 20.41 -15.84
N ALA A 6 -5.94 19.80 -16.11
CA ALA A 6 -5.17 20.08 -17.29
C ALA A 6 -4.91 18.76 -17.99
N ALA A 7 -5.44 18.68 -19.22
CA ALA A 7 -5.34 17.59 -20.18
C ALA A 7 -6.12 16.31 -19.79
N SER A 8 -7.34 16.21 -20.31
CA SER A 8 -8.02 14.96 -20.52
C SER A 8 -7.32 14.15 -21.62
N ASP A 9 -6.16 13.60 -21.32
CA ASP A 9 -5.76 12.38 -21.95
C ASP A 9 -6.72 11.32 -21.41
N VAL A 10 -7.35 10.58 -22.30
CA VAL A 10 -8.20 9.44 -22.02
C VAL A 10 -7.33 8.44 -21.25
N TYR A 11 -7.23 8.60 -19.90
CA TYR A 11 -6.59 7.63 -19.03
C TYR A 11 -7.41 6.36 -19.14
N LYS A 12 -6.92 5.41 -19.92
CA LYS A 12 -7.42 4.04 -19.90
C LYS A 12 -7.27 3.56 -18.47
N ARG A 13 -8.39 3.20 -17.86
CA ARG A 13 -8.38 2.54 -16.54
C ARG A 13 -7.37 1.40 -16.56
N GLN A 14 -6.50 1.39 -15.54
CA GLN A 14 -5.41 0.42 -15.47
C GLN A 14 -5.64 -0.53 -14.29
N ASP A 15 -6.36 -1.62 -14.56
CA ASP A 15 -6.49 -2.71 -13.61
C ASP A 15 -5.11 -3.38 -13.42
N LEU A 16 -4.77 -3.74 -12.18
CA LEU A 16 -3.62 -4.58 -11.87
C LEU A 16 -4.05 -6.05 -12.00
N ILE A 17 -3.43 -6.78 -12.90
CA ILE A 17 -3.77 -8.16 -13.21
C ILE A 17 -2.64 -9.08 -12.77
N CYS A 18 -2.96 -10.03 -11.90
CA CYS A 18 -2.09 -11.13 -11.51
C CYS A 18 -2.65 -12.42 -12.12
N ASP A 19 -1.86 -13.09 -12.94
CA ASP A 19 -2.29 -14.31 -13.63
C ASP A 19 -1.37 -15.49 -13.32
N ASN A 20 -1.93 -16.51 -12.65
CA ASN A 20 -1.28 -17.78 -12.28
C ASN A 20 0.09 -17.61 -11.64
N LEU A 21 0.22 -16.64 -10.70
CA LEU A 21 1.48 -16.34 -10.04
C LEU A 21 1.98 -17.52 -9.22
N CYS A 22 3.19 -17.97 -9.54
CA CYS A 22 3.94 -18.95 -8.79
C CYS A 22 5.30 -18.37 -8.39
N MET A 23 5.78 -18.72 -7.20
CA MET A 23 7.12 -18.35 -6.74
C MET A 23 7.78 -19.49 -5.98
N THR A 24 8.91 -19.94 -6.49
CA THR A 24 9.76 -20.95 -5.85
C THR A 24 11.13 -20.35 -5.56
N PHE A 25 11.52 -20.34 -4.30
CA PHE A 25 12.88 -19.98 -3.87
C PHE A 25 13.73 -21.24 -3.79
N THR A 26 14.90 -21.20 -4.42
CA THR A 26 15.88 -22.28 -4.33
C THR A 26 17.00 -21.87 -3.36
N ASN A 27 17.30 -22.70 -2.37
CA ASN A 27 18.45 -22.48 -1.49
C ASN A 27 19.75 -22.83 -2.26
N PRO A 28 20.65 -21.86 -2.51
CA PRO A 28 21.85 -22.11 -3.30
C PRO A 28 22.81 -23.10 -2.64
N GLN A 29 22.76 -23.24 -1.30
CA GLN A 29 23.68 -24.10 -0.54
C GLN A 29 23.22 -25.55 -0.44
N THR A 30 21.89 -25.77 -0.34
CA THR A 30 21.32 -27.12 -0.11
C THR A 30 20.63 -27.69 -1.33
N GLY A 31 20.37 -26.87 -2.37
CA GLY A 31 19.52 -27.24 -3.52
C GLY A 31 18.04 -27.42 -3.19
N GLY A 32 17.65 -27.19 -1.93
CA GLY A 32 16.23 -27.31 -1.51
C GLY A 32 15.38 -26.21 -2.12
N ALA A 33 14.21 -26.57 -2.67
CA ALA A 33 13.24 -25.65 -3.22
C ALA A 33 12.09 -25.42 -2.23
N VAL A 34 11.66 -24.17 -2.06
CA VAL A 34 10.50 -23.77 -1.25
C VAL A 34 9.50 -23.06 -2.17
N GLU A 35 8.36 -23.68 -2.40
CA GLU A 35 7.25 -23.07 -3.11
C GLU A 35 6.56 -22.04 -2.18
N ALA A 36 6.85 -20.76 -2.39
CA ALA A 36 6.35 -19.68 -1.56
C ALA A 36 4.92 -19.27 -1.96
N LEU A 37 4.62 -19.27 -3.28
CA LEU A 37 3.29 -18.98 -3.83
C LEU A 37 2.97 -19.97 -4.93
N LYS A 38 1.68 -20.32 -5.04
CA LYS A 38 1.16 -21.23 -6.05
C LYS A 38 -0.19 -20.78 -6.58
N ASP A 39 -0.27 -20.67 -7.92
CA ASP A 39 -1.50 -20.42 -8.67
C ASP A 39 -2.33 -19.24 -8.14
N VAL A 40 -1.68 -18.11 -7.80
CA VAL A 40 -2.36 -16.91 -7.31
C VAL A 40 -2.81 -16.06 -8.50
N SER A 41 -4.13 -15.95 -8.69
CA SER A 41 -4.73 -15.16 -9.77
C SER A 41 -5.80 -14.22 -9.22
N PHE A 42 -5.72 -12.95 -9.58
CA PHE A 42 -6.74 -11.95 -9.28
C PHE A 42 -6.57 -10.71 -10.15
N THR A 43 -7.64 -9.92 -10.21
CA THR A 43 -7.59 -8.56 -10.77
C THR A 43 -7.93 -7.58 -9.67
N LEU A 44 -7.08 -6.60 -9.44
CA LEU A 44 -7.34 -5.44 -8.60
C LEU A 44 -7.79 -4.29 -9.51
N LYS A 45 -9.03 -3.87 -9.35
CA LYS A 45 -9.64 -2.82 -10.17
C LYS A 45 -9.04 -1.46 -9.86
N GLU A 46 -8.98 -0.58 -10.87
CA GLU A 46 -8.61 0.81 -10.63
C GLU A 46 -9.50 1.45 -9.57
N GLY A 47 -8.87 2.10 -8.59
CA GLY A 47 -9.54 2.73 -7.45
C GLY A 47 -9.98 1.78 -6.34
N GLU A 48 -9.79 0.47 -6.49
CA GLU A 48 -10.16 -0.53 -5.47
C GLU A 48 -9.17 -0.53 -4.29
N LEU A 49 -9.68 -0.70 -3.09
CA LEU A 49 -8.92 -0.88 -1.86
C LEU A 49 -8.95 -2.36 -1.45
N LEU A 50 -7.84 -3.06 -1.69
CA LEU A 50 -7.67 -4.48 -1.38
C LEU A 50 -6.83 -4.66 -0.12
N SER A 51 -7.31 -5.42 0.84
CA SER A 51 -6.50 -5.93 1.93
C SER A 51 -6.19 -7.42 1.75
N VAL A 52 -4.98 -7.82 2.13
CA VAL A 52 -4.50 -9.21 2.08
C VAL A 52 -4.07 -9.63 3.47
N LEU A 53 -4.84 -10.54 4.06
CA LEU A 53 -4.65 -11.08 5.40
C LEU A 53 -4.03 -12.47 5.33
N GLY A 54 -3.19 -12.80 6.29
CA GLY A 54 -2.70 -14.17 6.47
C GLY A 54 -1.59 -14.26 7.50
N PRO A 55 -1.28 -15.46 7.97
CA PRO A 55 -0.22 -15.68 8.96
C PRO A 55 1.16 -15.31 8.38
N SER A 56 2.14 -15.12 9.28
CA SER A 56 3.52 -14.93 8.86
C SER A 56 4.01 -16.10 8.01
N GLY A 57 4.74 -15.79 6.93
CA GLY A 57 5.28 -16.80 6.02
C GLY A 57 4.27 -17.41 5.03
N CYS A 58 3.06 -16.87 4.89
CA CYS A 58 2.11 -17.32 3.87
C CYS A 58 2.33 -16.69 2.48
N GLY A 59 3.38 -15.88 2.29
CA GLY A 59 3.73 -15.34 0.98
C GLY A 59 3.20 -13.94 0.66
N LYS A 60 2.58 -13.21 1.61
CA LYS A 60 2.04 -11.84 1.38
C LYS A 60 3.10 -10.87 0.86
N THR A 61 4.23 -10.75 1.56
CA THR A 61 5.34 -9.88 1.13
C THR A 61 5.93 -10.33 -0.20
N THR A 62 5.98 -11.65 -0.47
CA THR A 62 6.40 -12.19 -1.77
C THR A 62 5.46 -11.74 -2.88
N LEU A 63 4.14 -11.86 -2.67
CA LEU A 63 3.13 -11.38 -3.60
C LEU A 63 3.26 -9.87 -3.85
N LEU A 64 3.38 -9.08 -2.77
CA LEU A 64 3.54 -7.63 -2.86
C LEU A 64 4.80 -7.25 -3.65
N ASN A 65 5.94 -7.92 -3.40
CA ASN A 65 7.20 -7.68 -4.10
C ASN A 65 7.13 -8.05 -5.60
N MET A 66 6.36 -9.07 -5.99
CA MET A 66 6.11 -9.36 -7.41
C MET A 66 5.27 -8.26 -8.05
N VAL A 67 4.23 -7.79 -7.39
CA VAL A 67 3.40 -6.67 -7.86
C VAL A 67 4.21 -5.39 -7.96
N ALA A 68 5.11 -5.12 -7.00
CA ALA A 68 6.03 -3.98 -7.05
C ALA A 68 7.09 -4.10 -8.17
N GLY A 69 7.32 -5.30 -8.69
CA GLY A 69 8.37 -5.59 -9.67
C GLY A 69 9.76 -5.74 -9.05
N PHE A 70 9.87 -5.95 -7.74
CA PHE A 70 11.17 -6.18 -7.07
C PHE A 70 11.68 -7.60 -7.30
N ILE A 71 10.78 -8.55 -7.53
CA ILE A 71 11.10 -9.94 -7.88
C ILE A 71 10.19 -10.39 -9.02
N ASN A 72 10.73 -11.15 -9.94
CA ASN A 72 9.95 -11.75 -11.01
C ASN A 72 9.35 -13.09 -10.55
N PRO A 73 8.08 -13.40 -10.89
CA PRO A 73 7.49 -14.70 -10.61
C PRO A 73 8.25 -15.82 -11.34
N THR A 74 8.26 -17.02 -10.75
CA THR A 74 8.80 -18.22 -11.43
C THR A 74 7.80 -18.83 -12.42
N GLY A 75 6.54 -18.43 -12.34
CA GLY A 75 5.46 -18.78 -13.27
C GLY A 75 4.35 -17.75 -13.19
N GLY A 76 3.62 -17.58 -14.29
CA GLY A 76 2.59 -16.56 -14.41
C GLY A 76 3.13 -15.17 -14.72
N SER A 77 2.29 -14.14 -14.60
CA SER A 77 2.66 -12.76 -14.92
C SER A 77 1.88 -11.75 -14.09
N VAL A 78 2.47 -10.56 -13.92
CA VAL A 78 1.80 -9.37 -13.37
C VAL A 78 1.75 -8.30 -14.44
N ALA A 79 0.61 -7.65 -14.61
CA ALA A 79 0.44 -6.56 -15.56
C ALA A 79 -0.32 -5.38 -14.93
N LEU A 80 -0.02 -4.17 -15.36
CA LEU A 80 -0.79 -2.96 -15.06
C LEU A 80 -1.38 -2.45 -16.38
N GLY A 81 -2.69 -2.57 -16.53
CA GLY A 81 -3.36 -2.40 -17.82
C GLY A 81 -2.81 -3.37 -18.85
N ASP A 82 -2.34 -2.83 -19.98
CA ASP A 82 -1.78 -3.62 -21.10
C ASP A 82 -0.26 -3.89 -20.94
N LYS A 83 0.40 -3.43 -19.85
CA LYS A 83 1.85 -3.53 -19.68
C LYS A 83 2.23 -4.59 -18.64
N THR A 84 3.00 -5.59 -19.06
CA THR A 84 3.62 -6.56 -18.14
C THR A 84 4.65 -5.86 -17.24
N ILE A 85 4.63 -6.20 -15.96
CA ILE A 85 5.59 -5.70 -14.97
C ILE A 85 6.83 -6.57 -14.99
N GLU A 86 7.95 -5.99 -15.45
CA GLU A 86 9.25 -6.67 -15.51
C GLU A 86 10.26 -6.12 -14.49
N GLY A 87 9.92 -5.02 -13.82
CA GLY A 87 10.79 -4.37 -12.83
C GLY A 87 10.06 -3.26 -12.07
N PRO A 88 10.73 -2.58 -11.12
CA PRO A 88 10.17 -1.43 -10.41
C PRO A 88 9.77 -0.31 -11.38
N GLY A 89 8.68 0.40 -11.07
CA GLY A 89 8.18 1.48 -11.89
C GLY A 89 7.56 2.61 -11.05
N VAL A 90 7.56 3.82 -11.60
CA VAL A 90 7.05 5.02 -10.92
C VAL A 90 5.53 5.01 -10.71
N GLU A 91 4.82 4.21 -11.51
CA GLU A 91 3.39 4.00 -11.43
C GLU A 91 2.97 3.15 -10.21
N ARG A 92 3.93 2.55 -9.52
CA ARG A 92 3.70 1.74 -8.32
C ARG A 92 4.48 2.28 -7.14
N GLY A 93 3.76 2.94 -6.23
CA GLY A 93 4.32 3.46 -5.00
C GLY A 93 4.37 2.39 -3.91
N MET A 94 5.47 2.35 -3.14
CA MET A 94 5.65 1.39 -2.05
C MET A 94 5.79 2.08 -0.71
N VAL A 95 5.01 1.62 0.28
CA VAL A 95 5.12 2.00 1.70
C VAL A 95 5.54 0.76 2.48
N PHE A 96 6.75 0.78 3.01
CA PHE A 96 7.34 -0.34 3.76
C PHE A 96 6.93 -0.31 5.25
N GLN A 97 6.98 -1.46 5.90
CA GLN A 97 6.65 -1.65 7.31
C GLN A 97 7.43 -0.71 8.24
N GLN A 98 8.72 -0.47 7.99
CA GLN A 98 9.57 0.42 8.78
C GLN A 98 9.81 1.78 8.11
N GLY A 99 8.88 2.27 7.28
CA GLY A 99 9.00 3.56 6.59
C GLY A 99 10.14 3.69 5.60
N ALA A 100 11.24 2.98 5.76
CA ALA A 100 12.43 2.97 4.90
C ALA A 100 12.87 4.38 4.48
N LEU A 101 12.92 5.32 5.45
CA LEU A 101 13.32 6.69 5.20
C LEU A 101 14.84 6.80 5.06
N PHE A 102 15.28 7.78 4.28
CA PHE A 102 16.69 8.15 4.20
C PHE A 102 17.08 8.90 5.48
N GLU A 103 17.76 8.22 6.41
CA GLU A 103 18.08 8.75 7.74
C GLU A 103 19.00 9.99 7.71
N TRP A 104 19.79 10.13 6.63
CA TRP A 104 20.69 11.27 6.38
C TRP A 104 20.00 12.48 5.74
N LEU A 105 18.71 12.38 5.43
CA LEU A 105 17.94 13.47 4.86
C LEU A 105 16.84 13.94 5.82
N PRO A 106 16.55 15.25 5.88
CA PRO A 106 15.40 15.76 6.60
C PRO A 106 14.09 15.34 5.91
N VAL A 107 12.97 15.56 6.59
CA VAL A 107 11.62 15.19 6.11
C VAL A 107 11.35 15.70 4.71
N ILE A 108 11.54 17.00 4.47
CA ILE A 108 11.27 17.62 3.18
C ILE A 108 12.06 16.95 2.05
N LYS A 109 13.34 16.61 2.31
CA LYS A 109 14.23 15.97 1.32
C LYS A 109 13.96 14.48 1.14
N ASN A 110 13.32 13.82 2.11
CA ASN A 110 12.77 12.49 1.93
C ASN A 110 11.58 12.51 0.98
N VAL A 111 10.67 13.47 1.13
CA VAL A 111 9.46 13.56 0.31
C VAL A 111 9.79 14.03 -1.11
N ASP A 112 10.66 15.04 -1.28
CA ASP A 112 11.02 15.59 -2.60
C ASP A 112 11.90 14.65 -3.44
N PHE A 113 12.45 13.59 -2.85
CA PHE A 113 13.47 12.75 -3.48
C PHE A 113 13.07 12.26 -4.89
N GLY A 114 11.85 11.74 -5.03
CA GLY A 114 11.35 11.24 -6.32
C GLY A 114 11.13 12.36 -7.34
N LEU A 115 10.64 13.53 -6.90
CA LEU A 115 10.43 14.68 -7.75
C LEU A 115 11.75 15.21 -8.32
N ARG A 116 12.80 15.24 -7.49
CA ARG A 116 14.17 15.60 -7.93
C ARG A 116 14.72 14.63 -8.96
N MET A 117 14.46 13.33 -8.81
CA MET A 117 14.86 12.32 -9.81
C MET A 117 14.13 12.54 -11.14
N LYS A 118 12.88 13.01 -11.11
CA LYS A 118 12.12 13.43 -12.30
C LYS A 118 12.56 14.77 -12.87
N LYS A 119 13.53 15.47 -12.24
CA LYS A 119 14.01 16.81 -12.60
C LYS A 119 12.87 17.86 -12.65
N MET A 120 11.90 17.73 -11.74
CA MET A 120 10.86 18.73 -11.56
C MET A 120 11.47 20.07 -11.14
N ASP A 121 10.85 21.17 -11.52
CA ASP A 121 11.25 22.50 -11.05
C ASP A 121 11.25 22.59 -9.52
N GLU A 122 12.20 23.31 -8.94
CA GLU A 122 12.36 23.34 -7.48
C GLU A 122 11.17 23.98 -6.77
N ASP A 123 10.60 25.06 -7.31
CA ASP A 123 9.46 25.76 -6.70
C ASP A 123 8.19 24.91 -6.79
N GLU A 124 7.98 24.23 -7.92
CA GLU A 124 6.88 23.25 -8.09
C GLU A 124 7.02 22.08 -7.13
N ALA A 125 8.21 21.50 -7.02
CA ALA A 125 8.47 20.38 -6.13
C ALA A 125 8.25 20.77 -4.66
N GLU A 126 8.74 21.94 -4.23
CA GLU A 126 8.53 22.44 -2.87
C GLU A 126 7.05 22.64 -2.55
N ALA A 127 6.29 23.24 -3.45
CA ALA A 127 4.86 23.44 -3.28
C ALA A 127 4.10 22.11 -3.12
N LEU A 128 4.43 21.10 -3.93
CA LEU A 128 3.85 19.77 -3.82
C LEU A 128 4.22 19.08 -2.51
N VAL A 129 5.47 19.16 -2.10
CA VAL A 129 5.96 18.57 -0.84
C VAL A 129 5.26 19.19 0.35
N LEU A 130 5.18 20.53 0.41
CA LEU A 130 4.50 21.23 1.51
C LEU A 130 3.01 20.86 1.57
N LYS A 131 2.34 20.76 0.43
CA LYS A 131 0.97 20.28 0.34
C LYS A 131 0.81 18.88 0.92
N TRP A 132 1.68 17.91 0.56
CA TRP A 132 1.58 16.56 1.08
C TRP A 132 1.94 16.46 2.56
N LEU A 133 2.90 17.26 3.04
CA LEU A 133 3.21 17.35 4.46
C LEU A 133 2.02 17.90 5.27
N ASP A 134 1.26 18.83 4.70
CA ASP A 134 0.02 19.33 5.31
C ASP A 134 -1.04 18.24 5.39
N ILE A 135 -1.32 17.56 4.30
CA ILE A 135 -2.31 16.46 4.22
C ILE A 135 -2.01 15.36 5.24
N VAL A 136 -0.75 14.97 5.39
CA VAL A 136 -0.38 13.94 6.38
C VAL A 136 -0.21 14.49 7.81
N GLY A 137 -0.48 15.78 8.04
CA GLY A 137 -0.42 16.42 9.35
C GLY A 137 1.00 16.55 9.90
N LEU A 138 1.95 16.90 9.03
CA LEU A 138 3.37 17.14 9.35
C LEU A 138 3.82 18.56 9.00
N GLN A 139 2.90 19.54 9.03
CA GLN A 139 3.24 20.95 8.89
C GLN A 139 4.32 21.37 9.90
N GLY A 140 5.32 22.13 9.44
CA GLY A 140 6.42 22.61 10.27
C GLY A 140 7.50 21.59 10.61
N PHE A 141 7.39 20.35 10.16
CA PHE A 141 8.41 19.31 10.37
C PHE A 141 9.35 19.12 9.20
N GLY A 142 9.27 19.96 8.15
CA GLY A 142 10.06 19.79 6.91
C GLY A 142 11.55 19.64 7.13
N ASP A 143 12.15 20.49 7.97
CA ASP A 143 13.60 20.48 8.27
C ASP A 143 14.02 19.50 9.37
N THR A 144 13.04 18.79 9.95
CA THR A 144 13.31 17.87 11.07
C THR A 144 14.04 16.63 10.54
N PRO A 145 15.16 16.21 11.18
CA PRO A 145 15.80 14.94 10.89
C PRO A 145 14.84 13.76 11.16
N THR A 146 14.80 12.76 10.27
CA THR A 146 13.84 11.65 10.36
C THR A 146 14.00 10.81 11.62
N TYR A 147 15.21 10.70 12.19
CA TYR A 147 15.46 9.98 13.43
C TYR A 147 14.91 10.66 14.70
N GLN A 148 14.47 11.93 14.60
CA GLN A 148 13.80 12.65 15.70
C GLN A 148 12.27 12.46 15.70
N LEU A 149 11.74 11.82 14.67
CA LEU A 149 10.30 11.59 14.53
C LEU A 149 9.86 10.33 15.28
N SER A 150 8.64 10.35 15.80
CA SER A 150 7.98 9.13 16.27
C SER A 150 7.74 8.15 15.10
N GLY A 151 7.57 6.86 15.38
CA GLY A 151 7.29 5.86 14.35
C GLY A 151 6.07 6.20 13.49
N GLY A 152 5.00 6.75 14.10
CA GLY A 152 3.82 7.22 13.37
C GLY A 152 4.10 8.42 12.46
N MET A 153 4.98 9.34 12.87
CA MET A 153 5.40 10.45 12.02
C MET A 153 6.26 9.94 10.86
N GLN A 154 7.18 9.02 11.12
CA GLN A 154 7.99 8.40 10.07
C GLN A 154 7.12 7.69 9.02
N GLN A 155 6.07 7.01 9.45
CA GLN A 155 5.12 6.34 8.54
C GLN A 155 4.35 7.35 7.69
N ARG A 156 3.96 8.50 8.25
CA ARG A 156 3.33 9.60 7.51
C ARG A 156 4.29 10.23 6.49
N VAL A 157 5.57 10.38 6.82
CA VAL A 157 6.59 10.82 5.85
C VAL A 157 6.73 9.81 4.70
N ALA A 158 6.75 8.51 5.00
CA ALA A 158 6.83 7.47 3.99
C ALA A 158 5.60 7.49 3.06
N LEU A 159 4.41 7.73 3.61
CA LEU A 159 3.18 7.88 2.84
C LEU A 159 3.23 9.13 1.95
N ALA A 160 3.63 10.29 2.48
CA ALA A 160 3.80 11.52 1.70
C ALA A 160 4.82 11.34 0.57
N ARG A 161 5.97 10.69 0.85
CA ARG A 161 7.01 10.38 -0.15
C ARG A 161 6.48 9.47 -1.27
N CYS A 162 5.60 8.54 -0.94
CA CYS A 162 4.95 7.69 -1.94
C CYS A 162 3.99 8.52 -2.81
N LEU A 163 3.07 9.23 -2.18
CA LEU A 163 1.96 9.93 -2.82
C LEU A 163 2.37 11.15 -3.64
N VAL A 164 3.42 11.87 -3.24
CA VAL A 164 3.92 13.04 -3.98
C VAL A 164 4.35 12.69 -5.42
N ASN A 165 4.70 11.43 -5.67
CA ASN A 165 5.07 10.94 -6.99
C ASN A 165 3.89 10.58 -7.88
N ASP A 166 2.66 10.68 -7.35
CA ASP A 166 1.39 10.40 -8.04
C ASP A 166 1.33 9.00 -8.68
N PRO A 167 1.58 7.91 -7.92
CA PRO A 167 1.52 6.57 -8.46
C PRO A 167 0.08 6.16 -8.78
N ASP A 168 -0.10 5.23 -9.74
CA ASP A 168 -1.41 4.65 -10.07
C ASP A 168 -1.84 3.61 -9.02
N VAL A 169 -0.86 2.85 -8.51
CA VAL A 169 -1.06 1.80 -7.50
C VAL A 169 -0.18 2.07 -6.29
N ILE A 170 -0.76 2.00 -5.10
CA ILE A 170 -0.06 2.11 -3.81
C ILE A 170 -0.03 0.74 -3.14
N LEU A 171 1.17 0.28 -2.84
CA LEU A 171 1.44 -1.00 -2.20
C LEU A 171 1.93 -0.75 -0.77
N MET A 172 1.29 -1.37 0.22
CA MET A 172 1.63 -1.16 1.62
C MET A 172 1.94 -2.49 2.31
N ASP A 173 3.16 -2.62 2.83
CA ASP A 173 3.61 -3.79 3.59
C ASP A 173 3.50 -3.54 5.09
N GLU A 174 2.47 -4.10 5.73
CA GLU A 174 2.20 -3.99 7.18
C GLU A 174 2.35 -2.55 7.72
N PRO A 175 1.72 -1.53 7.09
CA PRO A 175 2.05 -0.12 7.32
C PRO A 175 1.76 0.36 8.74
N LEU A 176 0.99 -0.39 9.53
CA LEU A 176 0.53 0.01 10.85
C LEU A 176 1.07 -0.89 11.98
N GLY A 177 1.83 -1.93 11.65
CA GLY A 177 2.25 -2.96 12.60
C GLY A 177 3.11 -2.44 13.76
N ALA A 178 3.90 -1.40 13.55
CA ALA A 178 4.80 -0.82 14.56
C ALA A 178 4.17 0.34 15.38
N LEU A 179 2.87 0.67 15.15
CA LEU A 179 2.22 1.82 15.77
C LEU A 179 1.44 1.44 17.03
N ASP A 180 1.43 2.36 18.01
CA ASP A 180 0.53 2.26 19.14
C ASP A 180 -0.95 2.38 18.71
N ALA A 181 -1.87 1.97 19.56
CA ALA A 181 -3.30 1.87 19.23
C ALA A 181 -3.92 3.18 18.76
N LEU A 182 -3.58 4.32 19.40
CA LEU A 182 -4.15 5.63 19.07
C LEU A 182 -3.60 6.16 17.75
N THR A 183 -2.30 6.03 17.55
CA THR A 183 -1.63 6.42 16.29
C THR A 183 -2.10 5.54 15.13
N ARG A 184 -2.30 4.24 15.37
CA ARG A 184 -2.83 3.30 14.38
C ARG A 184 -4.23 3.70 13.91
N GLU A 185 -5.14 4.03 14.83
CA GLU A 185 -6.50 4.48 14.48
C GLU A 185 -6.48 5.73 13.60
N LYS A 186 -5.64 6.72 13.94
CA LYS A 186 -5.47 7.93 13.14
C LYS A 186 -4.91 7.64 11.74
N MET A 187 -3.98 6.69 11.65
CA MET A 187 -3.42 6.29 10.36
C MET A 187 -4.42 5.50 9.51
N GLN A 188 -5.26 4.68 10.11
CA GLN A 188 -6.36 4.00 9.42
C GLN A 188 -7.32 5.01 8.80
N SER A 189 -7.77 6.00 9.57
CA SER A 189 -8.62 7.08 9.05
C SER A 189 -7.94 7.84 7.91
N LEU A 190 -6.66 8.21 8.07
CA LEU A 190 -5.90 8.91 7.04
C LEU A 190 -5.80 8.09 5.73
N ILE A 191 -5.56 6.79 5.81
CA ILE A 191 -5.50 5.92 4.62
C ILE A 191 -6.85 5.89 3.91
N LEU A 192 -7.97 5.77 4.63
CA LEU A 192 -9.32 5.78 4.04
C LEU A 192 -9.64 7.14 3.40
N GLU A 193 -9.34 8.25 4.07
CA GLU A 193 -9.51 9.60 3.53
C GLU A 193 -8.71 9.78 2.24
N LEU A 194 -7.42 9.41 2.25
CA LEU A 194 -6.55 9.49 1.07
C LEU A 194 -7.06 8.60 -0.07
N TRP A 195 -7.49 7.38 0.21
CA TRP A 195 -8.08 6.51 -0.79
C TRP A 195 -9.31 7.16 -1.44
N LYS A 196 -10.22 7.70 -0.62
CA LYS A 196 -11.44 8.38 -1.10
C LYS A 196 -11.15 9.63 -1.92
N GLU A 197 -10.23 10.48 -1.45
CA GLU A 197 -9.91 11.75 -2.09
C GLU A 197 -9.12 11.58 -3.39
N THR A 198 -8.21 10.61 -3.42
CA THR A 198 -7.32 10.42 -4.57
C THR A 198 -7.83 9.43 -5.61
N GLY A 199 -8.76 8.55 -5.23
CA GLY A 199 -9.25 7.47 -6.09
C GLY A 199 -8.17 6.46 -6.51
N LYS A 200 -7.03 6.41 -5.78
CA LYS A 200 -5.91 5.52 -6.11
C LYS A 200 -6.24 4.05 -5.81
N THR A 201 -5.67 3.17 -6.61
CA THR A 201 -5.69 1.73 -6.35
C THR A 201 -4.75 1.41 -5.19
N ILE A 202 -5.22 0.75 -4.15
CA ILE A 202 -4.40 0.45 -2.97
C ILE A 202 -4.44 -1.04 -2.66
N MET A 203 -3.27 -1.65 -2.43
CA MET A 203 -3.13 -3.00 -1.91
C MET A 203 -2.36 -2.97 -0.60
N ILE A 204 -3.00 -3.43 0.48
CA ILE A 204 -2.42 -3.47 1.84
C ILE A 204 -2.25 -4.92 2.25
N ILE A 205 -1.07 -5.31 2.69
CA ILE A 205 -0.87 -6.59 3.36
C ILE A 205 -0.74 -6.38 4.86
N THR A 206 -1.38 -7.25 5.64
CA THR A 206 -1.36 -7.20 7.10
C THR A 206 -1.53 -8.59 7.71
N HIS A 207 -1.17 -8.72 8.97
CA HIS A 207 -1.49 -9.89 9.79
C HIS A 207 -2.61 -9.59 10.81
N SER A 208 -3.10 -8.35 10.85
CA SER A 208 -4.17 -7.93 11.76
C SER A 208 -5.54 -8.07 11.09
N VAL A 209 -6.40 -8.92 11.66
CA VAL A 209 -7.77 -9.14 11.18
C VAL A 209 -8.55 -7.82 11.17
N GLU A 210 -8.48 -7.04 12.26
CA GLU A 210 -9.21 -5.78 12.36
C GLU A 210 -8.77 -4.76 11.30
N GLU A 211 -7.46 -4.66 11.01
CA GLU A 211 -6.95 -3.80 9.94
C GLU A 211 -7.47 -4.24 8.59
N ALA A 212 -7.39 -5.54 8.31
CA ALA A 212 -7.83 -6.09 7.03
C ALA A 212 -9.31 -5.84 6.76
N LEU A 213 -10.15 -5.93 7.80
CA LEU A 213 -11.58 -5.66 7.70
C LEU A 213 -11.89 -4.17 7.52
N LEU A 214 -11.17 -3.29 8.21
CA LEU A 214 -11.40 -1.84 8.16
C LEU A 214 -10.85 -1.19 6.88
N LEU A 215 -9.70 -1.69 6.38
CA LEU A 215 -8.96 -1.10 5.27
C LEU A 215 -9.11 -1.89 3.97
N GLY A 216 -10.23 -2.56 3.74
CA GLY A 216 -10.48 -3.28 2.51
C GLY A 216 -11.94 -3.22 2.13
N GLU A 217 -12.25 -2.79 0.90
CA GLU A 217 -13.53 -3.11 0.26
C GLU A 217 -13.58 -4.58 -0.12
N ARG A 218 -12.39 -5.13 -0.37
CA ARG A 218 -12.16 -6.52 -0.73
C ARG A 218 -11.03 -7.07 0.12
N LEU A 219 -11.23 -8.26 0.65
CA LEU A 219 -10.27 -8.93 1.52
C LEU A 219 -9.92 -10.30 0.94
N PHE A 220 -8.62 -10.55 0.78
CA PHE A 220 -8.10 -11.90 0.56
C PHE A 220 -7.54 -12.47 1.85
N VAL A 221 -7.97 -13.69 2.17
CA VAL A 221 -7.36 -14.50 3.22
C VAL A 221 -6.41 -15.51 2.57
N MET A 222 -5.13 -15.40 2.88
CA MET A 222 -4.10 -16.29 2.34
C MET A 222 -3.83 -17.48 3.27
N ALA A 223 -3.79 -18.68 2.70
CA ALA A 223 -3.31 -19.89 3.37
C ALA A 223 -1.81 -20.10 3.11
N PRO A 224 -1.07 -20.68 4.09
CA PRO A 224 0.37 -20.94 3.95
C PRO A 224 0.66 -22.30 3.27
N ARG A 225 1.89 -22.42 2.71
CA ARG A 225 2.59 -23.66 2.32
C ARG A 225 1.89 -24.53 1.27
N PRO A 226 1.86 -24.15 0.03
CA PRO A 226 2.27 -22.87 -0.52
C PRO A 226 1.23 -21.78 -0.30
N GLY A 227 1.68 -20.53 -0.37
CA GLY A 227 0.81 -19.37 -0.28
C GLY A 227 -0.19 -19.35 -1.42
N ARG A 228 -1.47 -19.24 -1.10
CA ARG A 228 -2.58 -19.16 -2.06
C ARG A 228 -3.73 -18.39 -1.47
N ILE A 229 -4.57 -17.79 -2.31
CA ILE A 229 -5.83 -17.20 -1.88
C ILE A 229 -6.76 -18.34 -1.44
N HIS A 230 -7.14 -18.35 -0.17
CA HIS A 230 -8.03 -19.36 0.41
C HIS A 230 -9.49 -18.89 0.37
N LYS A 231 -9.72 -17.62 0.68
CA LYS A 231 -11.07 -17.05 0.74
C LYS A 231 -11.03 -15.58 0.33
N GLU A 232 -12.11 -15.11 -0.27
CA GLU A 232 -12.31 -13.73 -0.66
C GLU A 232 -13.60 -13.21 -0.03
N TYR A 233 -13.57 -11.98 0.48
CA TYR A 233 -14.73 -11.27 1.00
C TYR A 233 -14.85 -9.91 0.31
N ARG A 234 -16.09 -9.46 0.16
CA ARG A 234 -16.42 -8.07 -0.13
C ARG A 234 -16.99 -7.46 1.14
N LEU A 235 -16.44 -6.32 1.54
CA LEU A 235 -16.67 -5.72 2.85
C LEU A 235 -17.17 -4.28 2.68
N PRO A 236 -18.17 -3.85 3.47
CA PRO A 236 -18.68 -2.48 3.42
C PRO A 236 -17.91 -1.54 4.39
N PHE A 237 -16.99 -2.06 5.21
CA PHE A 237 -16.47 -1.34 6.36
C PHE A 237 -15.52 -0.21 6.00
N ALA A 238 -14.79 -0.31 4.90
CA ALA A 238 -13.93 0.76 4.40
C ALA A 238 -14.75 2.00 4.01
N GLU A 239 -15.85 1.81 3.30
CA GLU A 239 -16.78 2.90 2.93
C GLU A 239 -17.48 3.50 4.16
N LEU A 240 -17.93 2.65 5.10
CA LEU A 240 -18.52 3.10 6.35
C LEU A 240 -17.52 3.95 7.18
N GLY A 241 -16.23 3.59 7.16
CA GLY A 241 -15.17 4.32 7.86
C GLY A 241 -14.93 5.76 7.39
N LEU A 242 -15.50 6.14 6.25
CA LEU A 242 -15.47 7.51 5.74
C LEU A 242 -16.55 8.41 6.38
N SER A 243 -17.60 7.84 6.93
CA SER A 243 -18.74 8.57 7.51
C SER A 243 -18.91 8.31 9.01
N GLU A 244 -18.40 7.19 9.50
CA GLU A 244 -18.56 6.75 10.88
C GLU A 244 -17.20 6.58 11.57
N SER A 245 -17.19 6.65 12.89
CA SER A 245 -16.00 6.35 13.69
C SER A 245 -15.62 4.87 13.52
N LEU A 246 -14.33 4.59 13.29
CA LEU A 246 -13.82 3.22 13.22
C LEU A 246 -14.13 2.39 14.48
N ARG A 247 -14.30 3.06 15.63
CA ARG A 247 -14.71 2.41 16.89
C ARG A 247 -16.15 1.92 16.87
N GLU A 248 -17.05 2.67 16.23
CA GLU A 248 -18.45 2.26 16.11
C GLU A 248 -18.57 1.12 15.11
N ILE A 249 -17.84 1.16 14.00
CA ILE A 249 -17.82 0.07 13.01
C ILE A 249 -17.40 -1.26 13.68
N LYS A 250 -16.38 -1.24 14.53
CA LYS A 250 -15.93 -2.44 15.27
C LYS A 250 -16.98 -3.03 16.22
N LYS A 251 -18.03 -2.28 16.56
CA LYS A 251 -19.15 -2.77 17.39
C LYS A 251 -20.27 -3.38 16.56
N LEU A 252 -20.28 -3.21 15.26
CA LEU A 252 -21.33 -3.75 14.37
C LEU A 252 -21.36 -5.28 14.46
N PRO A 253 -22.54 -5.89 14.54
CA PRO A 253 -22.68 -7.36 14.56
C PRO A 253 -22.01 -8.01 13.35
N ASP A 254 -22.19 -7.44 12.14
CA ASP A 254 -21.63 -7.96 10.90
C ASP A 254 -20.09 -7.93 10.92
N PHE A 255 -19.48 -6.85 11.48
CA PHE A 255 -18.03 -6.77 11.64
C PHE A 255 -17.52 -7.88 12.54
N ASN A 256 -18.17 -8.11 13.68
CA ASN A 256 -17.79 -9.15 14.63
C ASN A 256 -18.03 -10.56 14.06
N SER A 257 -19.10 -10.77 13.31
CA SER A 257 -19.36 -12.04 12.63
C SER A 257 -18.25 -12.43 11.64
N VAL A 258 -17.85 -11.48 10.78
CA VAL A 258 -16.77 -11.73 9.81
C VAL A 258 -15.40 -11.87 10.49
N ARG A 259 -15.18 -11.16 11.61
CA ARG A 259 -13.94 -11.28 12.39
C ARG A 259 -13.77 -12.65 13.04
N GLU A 260 -14.85 -13.29 13.46
CA GLU A 260 -14.84 -14.61 14.11
C GLU A 260 -14.77 -15.78 13.12
N GLU A 261 -15.14 -15.56 11.86
CA GLU A 261 -15.06 -16.54 10.77
C GLU A 261 -13.60 -16.77 10.29
#